data_bf0ca826b389c137cef8384c43d99efa
#
_entry.id   bf0ca826b389c137cef8384c43d99efa
#
_cell.length_a   1.000
_cell.length_b   1.000
_cell.length_c   1.000
_cell.angle_alpha   90.00
_cell.angle_beta   90.00
_cell.angle_gamma   90.00
#
_symmetry.space_group_name_H-M   'P 1'
#
loop_
_entity.id
_entity.type
_entity.pdbx_description
1 polymer ?
#
loop_
_entity_poly.entity_id
_entity_poly.type
_entity_poly.pdbx_seq_one_letter_code
_entity_poly.pdbx_strand_id
1 'polypeptide(L)'
;MRLTERGRDYILGILLLEGVGLATGASLFAALALALAFSSLISMALLKLLASRSLTVSASDNHIRIFKHQEGRLALSLRRTRDWWTSAEVESVTVDGAVETSVLRDGEHFVVGAKPKKAGRFIGIRVDIRLGDAIGLFLLRRRVTLDQVVLDSLPISLLGRTEPRRPLSVVIGESPAGKPGKGQEFYGTEVYGEQSESRDILWKRAAKSPHAPLLARVREANSPESFSITVVHGEVGEERRVDCIDLQCEALGLLGGTLVANRMEVVIVGPDGVSRSAKSEEELADAIMEISVAGTAPARGKIRTVGLGIIMAVGDLPRDELSYLGRYPVIFVGTKSRHPVDRYSMDFTGDEDLSRILGMVLAG
;
A
#
# COMPACT_ATOMS: atom_id res chain seq x y z
N MET A 1 -18.55 -22.28 19.99
CA MET A 1 -19.72 -23.07 19.58
C MET A 1 -20.94 -22.51 20.28
N ARG A 2 -22.03 -22.26 19.57
CA ARG A 2 -23.28 -21.72 20.13
C ARG A 2 -24.45 -22.58 19.69
N LEU A 3 -25.45 -22.72 20.53
CA LEU A 3 -26.74 -23.30 20.17
C LEU A 3 -27.52 -22.28 19.33
N THR A 4 -28.21 -22.78 18.30
CA THR A 4 -29.19 -21.98 17.56
C THR A 4 -30.50 -21.86 18.36
N GLU A 5 -31.43 -21.02 17.91
CA GLU A 5 -32.79 -21.00 18.47
C GLU A 5 -33.47 -22.37 18.31
N ARG A 6 -33.36 -22.96 17.11
CA ARG A 6 -33.86 -24.34 16.86
C ARG A 6 -33.17 -25.36 17.77
N GLY A 7 -31.90 -25.21 18.06
CA GLY A 7 -31.17 -26.08 18.97
C GLY A 7 -31.67 -25.98 20.41
N ARG A 8 -32.05 -24.79 20.88
CA ARG A 8 -32.68 -24.60 22.18
C ARG A 8 -34.05 -25.27 22.26
N ASP A 9 -34.89 -25.07 21.23
CA ASP A 9 -36.23 -25.67 21.17
C ASP A 9 -36.15 -27.21 21.10
N TYR A 10 -35.14 -27.70 20.38
CA TYR A 10 -34.87 -29.15 20.30
C TYR A 10 -34.48 -29.75 21.66
N ILE A 11 -33.61 -29.09 22.41
CA ILE A 11 -33.23 -29.51 23.76
C ILE A 11 -34.42 -29.47 24.73
N LEU A 12 -35.24 -28.41 24.64
CA LEU A 12 -36.48 -28.31 25.41
C LEU A 12 -37.46 -29.45 25.09
N GLY A 13 -37.58 -29.80 23.80
CA GLY A 13 -38.37 -30.93 23.34
C GLY A 13 -37.87 -32.25 23.92
N ILE A 14 -36.56 -32.50 24.00
CA ILE A 14 -35.97 -33.69 24.63
C ILE A 14 -36.34 -33.74 26.09
N LEU A 15 -36.17 -32.64 26.83
CA LEU A 15 -36.47 -32.55 28.28
C LEU A 15 -37.98 -32.79 28.53
N LEU A 16 -38.85 -32.25 27.69
CA LEU A 16 -40.29 -32.48 27.80
C LEU A 16 -40.65 -33.97 27.57
N LEU A 17 -40.08 -34.59 26.54
CA LEU A 17 -40.29 -36.02 26.25
C LEU A 17 -39.82 -36.91 27.42
N GLU A 18 -38.66 -36.57 28.00
CA GLU A 18 -38.16 -37.29 29.17
C GLU A 18 -39.07 -37.11 30.40
N GLY A 19 -39.55 -35.88 30.65
CA GLY A 19 -40.51 -35.55 31.71
C GLY A 19 -41.82 -36.32 31.56
N VAL A 20 -42.37 -36.37 30.35
CA VAL A 20 -43.60 -37.16 30.03
C VAL A 20 -43.34 -38.65 30.24
N GLY A 21 -42.19 -39.16 29.79
CA GLY A 21 -41.80 -40.55 29.99
C GLY A 21 -41.73 -40.95 31.43
N LEU A 22 -41.13 -40.13 32.28
CA LEU A 22 -41.07 -40.33 33.71
C LEU A 22 -42.43 -40.24 34.41
N ALA A 23 -43.27 -39.27 34.00
CA ALA A 23 -44.59 -39.06 34.59
C ALA A 23 -45.58 -40.18 34.25
N THR A 24 -45.48 -40.76 33.04
CA THR A 24 -46.37 -41.77 32.53
C THR A 24 -45.86 -43.20 32.71
N GLY A 25 -44.61 -43.39 33.11
CA GLY A 25 -43.92 -44.68 33.15
C GLY A 25 -43.69 -45.31 31.78
N ALA A 26 -43.90 -44.57 30.71
CA ALA A 26 -43.80 -45.11 29.35
C ALA A 26 -42.33 -45.08 28.87
N SER A 27 -41.72 -46.26 28.85
CA SER A 27 -40.29 -46.43 28.42
C SER A 27 -40.01 -45.97 26.99
N LEU A 28 -41.02 -45.91 26.13
CA LEU A 28 -40.91 -45.45 24.75
C LEU A 28 -40.48 -43.98 24.68
N PHE A 29 -41.05 -43.09 25.50
CA PHE A 29 -40.69 -41.67 25.50
C PHE A 29 -39.27 -41.46 26.02
N ALA A 30 -38.85 -42.20 27.03
CA ALA A 30 -37.49 -42.16 27.53
C ALA A 30 -36.47 -42.63 26.47
N ALA A 31 -36.78 -43.72 25.75
CA ALA A 31 -35.94 -44.22 24.69
C ALA A 31 -35.84 -43.22 23.50
N LEU A 32 -36.92 -42.53 23.15
CA LEU A 32 -36.95 -41.51 22.11
C LEU A 32 -36.11 -40.29 22.51
N ALA A 33 -36.29 -39.80 23.73
CA ALA A 33 -35.47 -38.70 24.29
C ALA A 33 -33.99 -39.01 24.25
N LEU A 34 -33.61 -40.25 24.65
CA LEU A 34 -32.22 -40.68 24.65
C LEU A 34 -31.62 -40.79 23.24
N ALA A 35 -32.42 -41.29 22.27
CA ALA A 35 -32.03 -41.34 20.84
C ALA A 35 -31.80 -39.91 20.25
N LEU A 36 -32.68 -38.97 20.56
CA LEU A 36 -32.57 -37.59 20.15
C LEU A 36 -31.34 -36.88 20.80
N ALA A 37 -31.09 -37.10 22.09
CA ALA A 37 -29.92 -36.63 22.78
C ALA A 37 -28.63 -37.15 22.14
N PHE A 38 -28.61 -38.48 21.84
CA PHE A 38 -27.46 -39.10 21.20
C PHE A 38 -27.20 -38.57 19.78
N SER A 39 -28.26 -38.35 19.01
CA SER A 39 -28.15 -37.73 17.66
C SER A 39 -27.60 -36.33 17.72
N SER A 40 -27.97 -35.51 18.73
CA SER A 40 -27.43 -34.19 18.94
C SER A 40 -25.93 -34.19 19.32
N LEU A 41 -25.51 -35.14 20.14
CA LEU A 41 -24.10 -35.32 20.49
C LEU A 41 -23.26 -35.74 19.28
N ILE A 42 -23.78 -36.64 18.46
CA ILE A 42 -23.11 -37.04 17.22
C ILE A 42 -23.00 -35.82 16.26
N SER A 43 -24.08 -35.08 16.09
CA SER A 43 -24.08 -33.88 15.24
C SER A 43 -23.04 -32.87 15.72
N MET A 44 -22.95 -32.63 17.02
CA MET A 44 -21.95 -31.77 17.64
C MET A 44 -20.52 -32.26 17.41
N ALA A 45 -20.29 -33.56 17.61
CA ALA A 45 -18.97 -34.17 17.42
C ALA A 45 -18.53 -34.11 15.94
N LEU A 46 -19.44 -34.43 15.04
CA LEU A 46 -19.21 -34.34 13.60
C LEU A 46 -18.91 -32.89 13.15
N LEU A 47 -19.69 -31.92 13.61
CA LEU A 47 -19.43 -30.52 13.32
C LEU A 47 -18.03 -30.09 13.76
N LYS A 48 -17.60 -30.50 14.97
CA LYS A 48 -16.30 -30.19 15.53
C LYS A 48 -15.14 -30.88 14.79
N LEU A 49 -15.32 -32.13 14.41
CA LEU A 49 -14.33 -32.93 13.67
C LEU A 49 -14.18 -32.46 12.22
N LEU A 50 -15.29 -32.24 11.53
CA LEU A 50 -15.32 -31.87 10.12
C LEU A 50 -14.89 -30.40 9.92
N ALA A 51 -15.27 -29.50 10.82
CA ALA A 51 -14.88 -28.11 10.77
C ALA A 51 -13.37 -27.91 10.87
N SER A 52 -12.65 -28.84 11.52
CA SER A 52 -11.18 -28.73 11.69
C SER A 52 -10.41 -29.17 10.44
N ARG A 53 -10.95 -30.04 9.60
CA ARG A 53 -10.18 -30.77 8.56
C ARG A 53 -10.59 -30.49 7.11
N SER A 54 -11.79 -30.00 6.85
CA SER A 54 -12.36 -30.05 5.50
C SER A 54 -12.60 -28.72 4.80
N LEU A 55 -12.27 -27.60 5.45
CA LEU A 55 -12.56 -26.28 4.94
C LEU A 55 -11.28 -25.57 4.50
N THR A 56 -11.15 -25.32 3.20
CA THR A 56 -10.09 -24.47 2.66
C THR A 56 -10.71 -23.24 2.02
N VAL A 57 -10.13 -22.09 2.34
CA VAL A 57 -10.47 -20.82 1.69
C VAL A 57 -9.30 -20.45 0.80
N SER A 58 -9.57 -20.13 -0.44
CA SER A 58 -8.58 -19.62 -1.38
C SER A 58 -9.09 -18.35 -2.04
N ALA A 59 -8.18 -17.44 -2.30
CA ALA A 59 -8.44 -16.26 -3.12
C ALA A 59 -8.12 -16.59 -4.57
N SER A 60 -8.89 -16.03 -5.51
CA SER A 60 -8.59 -16.13 -6.94
C SER A 60 -7.35 -15.31 -7.28
N ASP A 61 -7.25 -14.13 -6.68
CA ASP A 61 -6.13 -13.22 -6.86
C ASP A 61 -5.46 -12.96 -5.52
N ASN A 62 -4.14 -13.11 -5.50
CA ASN A 62 -3.36 -12.88 -4.29
C ASN A 62 -2.90 -11.42 -4.15
N HIS A 63 -3.04 -10.62 -5.20
CA HIS A 63 -2.62 -9.24 -5.21
C HIS A 63 -3.67 -8.36 -5.90
N ILE A 64 -4.21 -7.42 -5.15
CA ILE A 64 -5.25 -6.50 -5.62
C ILE A 64 -4.77 -5.09 -5.45
N ARG A 65 -4.91 -4.28 -6.51
CA ARG A 65 -4.60 -2.85 -6.49
C ARG A 65 -5.88 -2.05 -6.66
N ILE A 66 -6.12 -1.13 -5.74
CA ILE A 66 -7.32 -0.31 -5.72
C ILE A 66 -6.91 1.09 -5.28
N PHE A 67 -7.48 2.12 -5.86
CA PHE A 67 -7.32 3.46 -5.33
C PHE A 67 -8.12 3.63 -4.03
N LYS A 68 -7.58 4.39 -3.11
CA LYS A 68 -8.26 4.82 -1.88
C LYS A 68 -9.67 5.32 -2.20
N HIS A 69 -10.65 4.94 -1.39
CA HIS A 69 -12.09 5.20 -1.55
C HIS A 69 -12.78 4.54 -2.75
N GLN A 70 -12.07 3.85 -3.63
CA GLN A 70 -12.68 3.04 -4.68
C GLN A 70 -13.00 1.64 -4.16
N GLU A 71 -14.04 1.03 -4.71
CA GLU A 71 -14.42 -0.33 -4.38
C GLU A 71 -13.73 -1.31 -5.33
N GLY A 72 -12.94 -2.21 -4.76
CA GLY A 72 -12.37 -3.35 -5.47
C GLY A 72 -13.10 -4.63 -5.12
N ARG A 73 -12.97 -5.65 -5.95
CA ARG A 73 -13.62 -6.95 -5.76
C ARG A 73 -12.58 -8.05 -5.64
N LEU A 74 -12.70 -8.83 -4.58
CA LEU A 74 -11.91 -10.03 -4.35
C LEU A 74 -12.82 -11.24 -4.39
N ALA A 75 -12.58 -12.15 -5.29
CA ALA A 75 -13.30 -13.41 -5.31
C ALA A 75 -12.61 -14.43 -4.38
N LEU A 76 -13.36 -14.91 -3.40
CA LEU A 76 -12.96 -15.97 -2.50
C LEU A 76 -13.72 -17.23 -2.85
N SER A 77 -13.04 -18.34 -2.96
CA SER A 77 -13.65 -19.65 -3.10
C SER A 77 -13.57 -20.43 -1.79
N LEU A 78 -14.70 -20.96 -1.40
CA LEU A 78 -14.81 -21.81 -0.23
C LEU A 78 -14.90 -23.27 -0.69
N ARG A 79 -13.80 -23.99 -0.61
CA ARG A 79 -13.75 -25.39 -1.00
C ARG A 79 -14.02 -26.30 0.18
N ARG A 80 -15.00 -27.19 0.03
CA ARG A 80 -15.34 -28.23 1.01
C ARG A 80 -14.96 -29.59 0.47
N THR A 81 -14.44 -30.45 1.33
CA THR A 81 -14.08 -31.82 0.95
C THR A 81 -15.26 -32.81 1.05
N ARG A 82 -16.34 -32.44 1.77
CA ARG A 82 -17.57 -33.26 1.89
C ARG A 82 -18.79 -32.38 2.23
N ASP A 83 -19.83 -32.42 1.38
CA ASP A 83 -20.80 -31.33 1.28
C ASP A 83 -22.16 -31.50 1.97
N TRP A 84 -22.49 -32.66 2.49
CA TRP A 84 -23.88 -32.93 2.86
C TRP A 84 -24.22 -32.75 4.36
N TRP A 85 -23.23 -32.69 5.22
CA TRP A 85 -23.45 -32.64 6.68
C TRP A 85 -23.32 -31.24 7.32
N THR A 86 -22.83 -30.26 6.62
CA THR A 86 -22.59 -28.94 7.20
C THR A 86 -22.96 -27.83 6.22
N SER A 87 -23.62 -26.79 6.75
CA SER A 87 -23.74 -25.51 6.04
C SER A 87 -22.52 -24.65 6.40
N ALA A 88 -21.97 -23.94 5.42
CA ALA A 88 -20.94 -22.95 5.71
C ALA A 88 -21.35 -21.65 5.05
N GLU A 89 -21.18 -20.57 5.80
CA GLU A 89 -21.50 -19.23 5.38
C GLU A 89 -20.38 -18.30 5.83
N VAL A 90 -19.94 -17.42 4.95
CA VAL A 90 -19.01 -16.35 5.33
C VAL A 90 -19.80 -15.31 6.10
N GLU A 91 -19.45 -15.12 7.36
CA GLU A 91 -20.13 -14.18 8.25
C GLU A 91 -19.58 -12.76 8.05
N SER A 92 -18.26 -12.65 7.99
CA SER A 92 -17.57 -11.38 7.76
C SER A 92 -16.19 -11.63 7.19
N VAL A 93 -15.70 -10.63 6.49
CA VAL A 93 -14.32 -10.56 6.04
C VAL A 93 -13.75 -9.26 6.60
N THR A 94 -12.58 -9.35 7.20
CA THR A 94 -11.88 -8.17 7.74
C THR A 94 -10.46 -8.13 7.19
N VAL A 95 -10.07 -6.97 6.76
CA VAL A 95 -8.69 -6.67 6.38
C VAL A 95 -8.11 -5.81 7.49
N ASP A 96 -6.85 -6.05 7.86
CA ASP A 96 -6.20 -5.18 8.86
C ASP A 96 -6.07 -3.76 8.31
N GLY A 97 -6.43 -2.78 9.15
CA GLY A 97 -6.39 -1.38 8.79
C GLY A 97 -7.78 -0.80 8.48
N ALA A 98 -7.79 0.37 7.85
CA ALA A 98 -9.01 1.12 7.56
C ALA A 98 -9.62 0.69 6.22
N VAL A 99 -10.03 -0.58 6.10
CA VAL A 99 -10.69 -1.12 4.91
C VAL A 99 -12.12 -1.55 5.27
N GLU A 100 -13.10 -0.95 4.61
CA GLU A 100 -14.48 -1.41 4.69
C GLU A 100 -14.66 -2.60 3.76
N THR A 101 -15.30 -3.66 4.27
CA THR A 101 -15.54 -4.88 3.49
C THR A 101 -17.03 -5.18 3.43
N SER A 102 -17.48 -5.60 2.25
CA SER A 102 -18.82 -6.12 2.02
C SER A 102 -18.70 -7.55 1.46
N VAL A 103 -19.63 -8.42 1.82
CA VAL A 103 -19.61 -9.81 1.35
C VAL A 103 -20.88 -10.08 0.55
N LEU A 104 -20.69 -10.41 -0.72
CA LEU A 104 -21.77 -10.82 -1.62
C LEU A 104 -21.59 -12.31 -1.93
N ARG A 105 -22.66 -13.08 -1.79
CA ARG A 105 -22.65 -14.51 -2.11
C ARG A 105 -23.06 -14.73 -3.57
N ASP A 106 -22.21 -15.46 -4.30
CA ASP A 106 -22.48 -15.88 -5.67
C ASP A 106 -22.24 -17.40 -5.78
N GLY A 107 -23.27 -18.19 -5.48
CA GLY A 107 -23.20 -19.64 -5.45
C GLY A 107 -22.21 -20.18 -4.39
N GLU A 108 -21.19 -20.90 -4.86
CA GLU A 108 -20.07 -21.41 -4.04
C GLU A 108 -18.92 -20.40 -3.90
N HIS A 109 -18.98 -19.29 -4.64
CA HIS A 109 -18.02 -18.21 -4.59
C HIS A 109 -18.56 -17.07 -3.74
N PHE A 110 -17.67 -16.37 -3.08
CA PHE A 110 -17.97 -15.18 -2.33
C PHE A 110 -17.18 -14.04 -2.96
N VAL A 111 -17.87 -12.99 -3.32
CA VAL A 111 -17.24 -11.75 -3.78
C VAL A 111 -17.18 -10.80 -2.61
N VAL A 112 -15.97 -10.46 -2.22
CA VAL A 112 -15.71 -9.48 -1.17
C VAL A 112 -15.44 -8.15 -1.83
N GLY A 113 -16.31 -7.18 -1.60
CA GLY A 113 -16.05 -5.79 -1.90
C GLY A 113 -15.11 -5.23 -0.84
N ALA A 114 -13.99 -4.67 -1.25
CA ALA A 114 -13.03 -3.99 -0.37
C ALA A 114 -12.95 -2.51 -0.75
N LYS A 115 -13.22 -1.63 0.21
CA LYS A 115 -13.14 -0.18 0.03
C LYS A 115 -12.16 0.40 1.04
N PRO A 116 -10.89 0.61 0.66
CA PRO A 116 -9.90 1.16 1.56
C PRO A 116 -10.19 2.65 1.85
N LYS A 117 -10.12 3.03 3.11
CA LYS A 117 -10.24 4.43 3.56
C LYS A 117 -8.91 5.14 3.59
N LYS A 118 -7.81 4.40 3.58
CA LYS A 118 -6.44 4.90 3.70
C LYS A 118 -5.55 4.24 2.67
N ALA A 119 -4.54 4.98 2.20
CA ALA A 119 -3.52 4.45 1.31
C ALA A 119 -2.50 3.62 2.08
N GLY A 120 -1.93 2.62 1.42
CA GLY A 120 -0.91 1.74 1.98
C GLY A 120 -1.11 0.29 1.57
N ARG A 121 -0.14 -0.56 1.94
CA ARG A 121 -0.19 -1.99 1.69
C ARG A 121 -0.74 -2.73 2.91
N PHE A 122 -1.83 -3.45 2.71
CA PHE A 122 -2.48 -4.29 3.72
C PHE A 122 -2.21 -5.76 3.39
N ILE A 123 -1.63 -6.48 4.34
CA ILE A 123 -1.26 -7.88 4.18
C ILE A 123 -2.16 -8.74 5.05
N GLY A 124 -2.73 -9.76 4.44
CA GLY A 124 -3.58 -10.72 5.10
C GLY A 124 -5.05 -10.30 5.18
N ILE A 125 -5.91 -11.26 4.93
CA ILE A 125 -7.37 -11.11 5.06
C ILE A 125 -7.86 -12.12 6.08
N ARG A 126 -8.67 -11.69 7.02
CA ARG A 126 -9.32 -12.54 8.00
C ARG A 126 -10.75 -12.82 7.55
N VAL A 127 -11.08 -14.09 7.39
CA VAL A 127 -12.40 -14.55 7.00
C VAL A 127 -13.03 -15.27 8.19
N ASP A 128 -14.10 -14.72 8.73
CA ASP A 128 -14.89 -15.37 9.76
C ASP A 128 -16.02 -16.19 9.10
N ILE A 129 -15.98 -17.48 9.30
CA ILE A 129 -16.91 -18.43 8.69
C ILE A 129 -17.81 -19.00 9.77
N ARG A 130 -19.09 -18.99 9.50
CA ARG A 130 -20.11 -19.66 10.29
C ARG A 130 -20.38 -21.04 9.70
N LEU A 131 -20.16 -22.07 10.49
CA LEU A 131 -20.44 -23.45 10.14
C LEU A 131 -21.65 -23.93 10.95
N GLY A 132 -22.65 -24.42 10.25
CA GLY A 132 -23.83 -25.05 10.85
C GLY A 132 -23.81 -26.55 10.62
N ASP A 133 -24.38 -27.33 11.53
CA ASP A 133 -24.67 -28.75 11.30
C ASP A 133 -25.87 -28.92 10.38
N ALA A 134 -26.04 -30.12 9.83
CA ALA A 134 -27.12 -30.46 8.86
C ALA A 134 -28.51 -30.22 9.42
N ILE A 135 -28.71 -30.39 10.71
CA ILE A 135 -29.98 -30.23 11.40
C ILE A 135 -30.25 -28.79 11.81
N GLY A 136 -29.17 -27.97 11.85
CA GLY A 136 -29.24 -26.57 12.24
C GLY A 136 -29.31 -26.34 13.75
N LEU A 137 -28.86 -27.31 14.58
CA LEU A 137 -28.88 -27.20 16.04
C LEU A 137 -27.71 -26.42 16.58
N PHE A 138 -26.54 -26.55 15.95
CA PHE A 138 -25.27 -25.98 16.41
C PHE A 138 -24.65 -25.09 15.37
N LEU A 139 -23.98 -24.05 15.87
CA LEU A 139 -23.17 -23.13 15.08
C LEU A 139 -21.75 -23.09 15.64
N LEU A 140 -20.76 -23.21 14.75
CA LEU A 140 -19.37 -23.04 15.02
C LEU A 140 -18.83 -21.87 14.20
N ARG A 141 -18.14 -20.95 14.83
CA ARG A 141 -17.38 -19.89 14.13
C ARG A 141 -15.94 -20.34 13.97
N ARG A 142 -15.43 -20.20 12.78
CA ARG A 142 -14.04 -20.47 12.44
C ARG A 142 -13.45 -19.23 11.76
N ARG A 143 -12.28 -18.82 12.25
CA ARG A 143 -11.49 -17.77 11.62
C ARG A 143 -10.40 -18.39 10.78
N VAL A 144 -10.29 -17.94 9.54
CA VAL A 144 -9.24 -18.32 8.59
C VAL A 144 -8.52 -17.07 8.17
N THR A 145 -7.19 -17.05 8.28
CA THR A 145 -6.35 -15.96 7.79
C THR A 145 -5.70 -16.36 6.50
N LEU A 146 -5.76 -15.47 5.51
CA LEU A 146 -5.12 -15.63 4.20
C LEU A 146 -3.96 -14.65 4.11
N ASP A 147 -2.81 -15.04 4.66
CA ASP A 147 -1.63 -14.17 4.77
C ASP A 147 -0.99 -13.85 3.42
N GLN A 148 -1.29 -14.65 2.40
CA GLN A 148 -0.77 -14.48 1.04
C GLN A 148 -1.51 -13.41 0.22
N VAL A 149 -2.64 -12.92 0.71
CA VAL A 149 -3.43 -11.91 -0.01
C VAL A 149 -2.93 -10.53 0.38
N VAL A 150 -2.55 -9.77 -0.63
CA VAL A 150 -2.05 -8.39 -0.50
C VAL A 150 -3.04 -7.45 -1.16
N LEU A 151 -3.47 -6.43 -0.44
CA LEU A 151 -4.29 -5.35 -0.94
C LEU A 151 -3.47 -4.06 -0.92
N ASP A 152 -3.15 -3.56 -2.10
CA ASP A 152 -2.48 -2.27 -2.28
C ASP A 152 -3.52 -1.18 -2.50
N SER A 153 -3.65 -0.30 -1.54
CA SER A 153 -4.48 0.90 -1.63
C SER A 153 -3.65 2.07 -2.11
N LEU A 154 -3.80 2.42 -3.38
CA LEU A 154 -3.05 3.50 -4.00
C LEU A 154 -3.56 4.87 -3.53
N PRO A 155 -2.69 5.86 -3.34
CA PRO A 155 -3.10 7.21 -2.96
C PRO A 155 -3.87 7.88 -4.11
N ILE A 156 -4.87 8.69 -3.76
CA ILE A 156 -5.68 9.43 -4.74
C ILE A 156 -4.83 10.48 -5.47
N SER A 157 -3.82 11.00 -4.80
CA SER A 157 -2.90 12.00 -5.35
C SER A 157 -2.19 11.55 -6.63
N LEU A 158 -2.06 10.23 -6.87
CA LEU A 158 -1.57 9.70 -8.15
C LEU A 158 -2.53 9.98 -9.32
N LEU A 159 -3.84 10.14 -9.05
CA LEU A 159 -4.84 10.49 -10.08
C LEU A 159 -4.91 11.99 -10.35
N GLY A 160 -4.49 12.79 -9.39
CA GLY A 160 -4.52 14.25 -9.45
C GLY A 160 -3.34 14.81 -10.22
N ARG A 161 -3.45 14.91 -11.54
CA ARG A 161 -2.46 15.62 -12.38
C ARG A 161 -2.59 17.12 -12.16
N THR A 162 -1.75 17.66 -11.32
CA THR A 162 -1.58 19.10 -11.23
C THR A 162 -0.51 19.48 -12.26
N GLU A 163 -0.94 20.07 -13.39
CA GLU A 163 0.02 20.65 -14.30
C GLU A 163 0.74 21.81 -13.61
N PRO A 164 2.05 21.74 -13.42
CA PRO A 164 2.78 22.85 -12.83
C PRO A 164 2.64 24.06 -13.76
N ARG A 165 2.36 25.22 -13.20
CA ARG A 165 2.21 26.50 -13.94
C ARG A 165 3.46 26.86 -14.75
N ARG A 166 4.60 26.22 -14.50
CA ARG A 166 5.84 26.32 -15.28
C ARG A 166 6.45 24.92 -15.43
N PRO A 167 7.03 24.59 -16.61
CA PRO A 167 7.72 23.32 -16.75
C PRO A 167 8.84 23.22 -15.70
N LEU A 168 8.83 22.12 -14.94
CA LEU A 168 9.80 21.88 -13.85
C LEU A 168 11.26 21.93 -14.34
N SER A 169 11.50 21.50 -15.60
CA SER A 169 12.81 21.58 -16.23
C SER A 169 13.41 23.00 -16.29
N VAL A 170 12.58 24.05 -16.28
CA VAL A 170 13.05 25.45 -16.25
C VAL A 170 13.50 25.87 -14.86
N VAL A 171 12.95 25.21 -13.83
CA VAL A 171 13.17 25.63 -12.42
C VAL A 171 14.24 24.77 -11.74
N ILE A 172 14.32 23.47 -12.07
CA ILE A 172 15.26 22.55 -11.42
C ILE A 172 16.67 22.67 -12.02
N GLY A 173 16.79 23.24 -13.24
CA GLY A 173 18.08 23.29 -13.93
C GLY A 173 18.44 21.96 -14.57
N GLU A 174 19.35 22.00 -15.51
CA GLU A 174 19.81 20.82 -16.23
C GLU A 174 21.19 20.45 -15.70
N SER A 175 21.33 19.30 -15.03
CA SER A 175 22.63 18.84 -14.57
C SER A 175 23.49 18.26 -15.70
N PRO A 176 24.80 18.52 -15.68
CA PRO A 176 25.72 17.96 -16.69
C PRO A 176 25.81 16.42 -16.52
N ALA A 177 25.64 15.72 -17.62
CA ALA A 177 25.56 14.24 -17.63
C ALA A 177 26.92 13.53 -17.75
N GLY A 178 28.02 14.26 -17.87
CA GLY A 178 29.33 13.68 -18.15
C GLY A 178 29.44 12.98 -19.51
N LYS A 179 28.52 13.30 -20.45
CA LYS A 179 28.46 12.72 -21.80
C LYS A 179 28.28 13.82 -22.85
N PRO A 180 28.79 13.62 -24.09
CA PRO A 180 28.56 14.58 -25.15
C PRO A 180 27.08 14.71 -25.50
N GLY A 181 26.57 15.94 -25.70
CA GLY A 181 25.19 16.22 -26.01
C GLY A 181 24.91 17.68 -26.39
N LYS A 182 23.67 18.14 -26.15
CA LYS A 182 23.21 19.49 -26.54
C LYS A 182 23.04 20.45 -25.35
N GLY A 183 23.69 20.20 -24.23
CA GLY A 183 23.63 21.05 -23.05
C GLY A 183 24.36 22.38 -23.17
N GLN A 184 24.55 23.10 -22.08
CA GLN A 184 25.20 24.40 -22.06
C GLN A 184 26.69 24.32 -21.70
N GLU A 185 27.10 23.30 -20.93
CA GLU A 185 28.47 23.17 -20.48
C GLU A 185 29.40 22.57 -21.51
N PHE A 186 30.68 22.91 -21.40
CA PHE A 186 31.72 22.43 -22.31
C PHE A 186 32.17 21.05 -21.91
N TYR A 187 31.98 20.06 -22.81
CA TYR A 187 32.47 18.70 -22.64
C TYR A 187 33.86 18.49 -23.27
N GLY A 188 34.03 18.99 -24.47
CA GLY A 188 35.27 18.78 -25.21
C GLY A 188 35.27 19.43 -26.58
N THR A 189 36.18 18.99 -27.44
CA THR A 189 36.24 19.41 -28.84
C THR A 189 36.29 18.22 -29.76
N GLU A 190 35.60 18.31 -30.90
CA GLU A 190 35.63 17.32 -31.96
C GLU A 190 35.94 17.97 -33.31
N VAL A 191 36.26 17.16 -34.30
CA VAL A 191 36.41 17.70 -35.68
C VAL A 191 35.03 18.05 -36.21
N TYR A 192 34.86 19.28 -36.74
CA TYR A 192 33.61 19.75 -37.27
C TYR A 192 33.12 18.82 -38.39
N GLY A 193 31.90 18.32 -38.27
CA GLY A 193 31.28 17.38 -39.19
C GLY A 193 29.79 17.72 -39.45
N GLU A 194 29.13 16.88 -40.22
CA GLU A 194 27.72 17.12 -40.65
C GLU A 194 26.73 17.26 -39.50
N GLN A 195 27.05 16.73 -38.30
CA GLN A 195 26.18 16.81 -37.11
C GLN A 195 26.49 18.02 -36.24
N SER A 196 27.57 18.75 -36.51
CA SER A 196 28.00 19.89 -35.70
C SER A 196 27.33 21.16 -36.19
N GLU A 197 26.86 22.01 -35.26
CA GLU A 197 26.25 23.30 -35.61
C GLU A 197 27.36 24.35 -35.87
N SER A 198 27.14 25.19 -36.85
CA SER A 198 28.11 26.25 -37.25
C SER A 198 28.46 27.23 -36.11
N ARG A 199 27.53 27.43 -35.17
CA ARG A 199 27.73 28.28 -34.00
C ARG A 199 28.70 27.69 -32.98
N ASP A 200 28.94 26.37 -33.03
CA ASP A 200 29.83 25.67 -32.11
C ASP A 200 31.25 25.59 -32.63
N ILE A 201 31.55 26.10 -33.84
CA ILE A 201 32.88 26.13 -34.37
C ILE A 201 33.77 27.06 -33.54
N LEU A 202 34.95 26.56 -33.20
CA LEU A 202 35.96 27.32 -32.45
C LEU A 202 36.75 28.24 -33.38
N TRP A 203 36.10 29.26 -33.89
CA TRP A 203 36.66 30.22 -34.87
C TRP A 203 38.01 30.80 -34.44
N LYS A 204 38.16 31.12 -33.18
CA LYS A 204 39.41 31.69 -32.64
C LYS A 204 40.60 30.75 -32.79
N ARG A 205 40.32 29.42 -32.74
CA ARG A 205 41.35 28.37 -32.90
C ARG A 205 41.63 28.10 -34.36
N ALA A 206 40.60 28.08 -35.21
CA ALA A 206 40.70 27.95 -36.62
C ALA A 206 41.53 29.09 -37.24
N ALA A 207 41.31 30.32 -36.83
CA ALA A 207 42.06 31.48 -37.31
C ALA A 207 43.57 31.42 -36.94
N LYS A 208 43.97 30.73 -35.88
CA LYS A 208 45.38 30.56 -35.49
C LYS A 208 46.09 29.43 -36.23
N SER A 209 45.37 28.52 -36.85
CA SER A 209 45.92 27.36 -37.55
C SER A 209 45.13 27.07 -38.80
N PRO A 210 45.28 27.84 -39.88
CA PRO A 210 44.45 27.78 -41.08
C PRO A 210 44.55 26.41 -41.83
N HIS A 211 45.55 25.60 -41.56
CA HIS A 211 45.72 24.27 -42.14
C HIS A 211 45.22 23.12 -41.23
N ALA A 212 44.76 23.44 -40.01
CA ALA A 212 44.22 22.46 -39.13
C ALA A 212 42.72 22.19 -39.39
N PRO A 213 42.20 21.00 -39.12
CA PRO A 213 40.79 20.74 -39.27
C PRO A 213 39.98 21.67 -38.37
N LEU A 214 38.80 22.11 -38.85
CA LEU A 214 37.88 22.89 -38.08
C LEU A 214 37.42 22.07 -36.85
N LEU A 215 37.50 22.68 -35.68
CA LEU A 215 37.07 22.04 -34.43
C LEU A 215 35.74 22.68 -33.99
N ALA A 216 34.82 21.84 -33.61
CA ALA A 216 33.57 22.24 -32.97
C ALA A 216 33.64 21.99 -31.45
N ARG A 217 32.95 22.83 -30.69
CA ARG A 217 32.71 22.63 -29.27
C ARG A 217 31.69 21.52 -29.11
N VAL A 218 32.04 20.49 -28.42
CA VAL A 218 31.11 19.50 -27.93
C VAL A 218 30.59 19.97 -26.60
N ARG A 219 29.29 20.03 -26.47
CA ARG A 219 28.62 20.38 -25.21
C ARG A 219 28.32 19.11 -24.45
N GLU A 220 28.21 19.24 -23.17
CA GLU A 220 27.78 18.15 -22.33
C GLU A 220 26.27 17.87 -22.52
N ALA A 221 25.87 16.63 -22.54
CA ALA A 221 24.46 16.27 -22.59
C ALA A 221 23.81 16.65 -21.25
N ASN A 222 22.64 17.24 -21.33
CA ASN A 222 21.82 17.35 -20.14
C ASN A 222 21.20 15.98 -19.88
N SER A 223 21.50 15.42 -18.73
CA SER A 223 20.79 14.25 -18.24
C SER A 223 19.40 14.68 -17.81
N PRO A 224 18.32 13.94 -18.11
CA PRO A 224 17.09 14.12 -17.37
C PRO A 224 17.44 13.93 -15.89
N GLU A 225 17.31 14.99 -15.11
CA GLU A 225 17.69 14.94 -13.70
C GLU A 225 16.81 13.90 -12.99
N SER A 226 17.44 13.02 -12.25
CA SER A 226 16.77 12.21 -11.29
C SER A 226 16.53 13.04 -10.04
N PHE A 227 15.30 13.11 -9.59
CA PHE A 227 14.94 13.78 -8.34
C PHE A 227 14.85 12.76 -7.22
N SER A 228 15.57 13.00 -6.11
CA SER A 228 15.57 12.07 -4.99
C SER A 228 14.61 12.52 -3.88
N ILE A 229 13.77 11.58 -3.41
CA ILE A 229 12.91 11.76 -2.24
C ILE A 229 13.42 10.79 -1.18
N THR A 230 14.02 11.29 -0.12
CA THR A 230 14.49 10.45 0.98
C THR A 230 13.47 10.44 2.09
N VAL A 231 12.92 9.27 2.39
CA VAL A 231 11.92 9.07 3.44
C VAL A 231 12.62 8.67 4.74
N VAL A 232 12.36 9.42 5.79
CA VAL A 232 12.91 9.17 7.12
C VAL A 232 11.75 8.98 8.10
N HIS A 233 11.77 7.90 8.85
CA HIS A 233 10.75 7.60 9.85
C HIS A 233 11.28 7.91 11.26
N GLY A 234 10.52 8.74 11.97
CA GLY A 234 10.66 8.96 13.39
C GLY A 234 9.76 8.04 14.22
N GLU A 235 9.60 8.39 15.49
CA GLU A 235 8.70 7.66 16.39
C GLU A 235 7.22 7.96 16.05
N VAL A 236 6.48 6.91 15.73
CA VAL A 236 5.04 6.99 15.49
C VAL A 236 4.34 6.02 16.41
N GLY A 237 3.43 6.52 17.26
CA GLY A 237 2.59 5.66 18.10
C GLY A 237 1.69 4.76 17.24
N GLU A 238 1.46 3.52 17.68
CA GLU A 238 0.69 2.52 16.91
C GLU A 238 -0.67 3.02 16.42
N GLU A 239 -1.39 3.79 17.25
CA GLU A 239 -2.70 4.34 16.90
C GLU A 239 -2.67 5.29 15.68
N ARG A 240 -1.54 6.01 15.48
CA ARG A 240 -1.39 6.99 14.40
C ARG A 240 -0.63 6.45 13.19
N ARG A 241 -0.12 5.24 13.31
CA ARG A 241 0.76 4.66 12.29
C ARG A 241 0.09 4.57 10.92
N VAL A 242 -1.16 4.08 10.90
CA VAL A 242 -1.93 3.96 9.64
C VAL A 242 -2.20 5.34 9.03
N ASP A 243 -2.43 6.35 9.86
CA ASP A 243 -2.64 7.73 9.40
C ASP A 243 -1.36 8.33 8.83
N CYS A 244 -0.24 8.11 9.47
CA CYS A 244 1.06 8.58 8.99
C CYS A 244 1.46 7.90 7.68
N ILE A 245 1.20 6.60 7.52
CA ILE A 245 1.45 5.87 6.27
C ILE A 245 0.53 6.40 5.16
N ASP A 246 -0.74 6.65 5.45
CA ASP A 246 -1.68 7.24 4.49
C ASP A 246 -1.18 8.60 3.98
N LEU A 247 -0.84 9.51 4.88
CA LEU A 247 -0.30 10.83 4.54
C LEU A 247 1.02 10.75 3.78
N GLN A 248 1.90 9.82 4.16
CA GLN A 248 3.15 9.57 3.45
C GLN A 248 2.89 9.13 2.01
N CYS A 249 1.98 8.16 1.80
CA CYS A 249 1.62 7.69 0.47
C CYS A 249 1.01 8.81 -0.38
N GLU A 250 0.13 9.64 0.20
CA GLU A 250 -0.45 10.79 -0.48
C GLU A 250 0.62 11.83 -0.86
N ALA A 251 1.53 12.15 0.03
CA ALA A 251 2.62 13.09 -0.23
C ALA A 251 3.58 12.58 -1.32
N LEU A 252 3.96 11.30 -1.25
CA LEU A 252 4.79 10.65 -2.27
C LEU A 252 4.08 10.59 -3.63
N GLY A 253 2.79 10.24 -3.63
CA GLY A 253 1.97 10.21 -4.83
C GLY A 253 1.87 11.57 -5.50
N LEU A 254 1.67 12.62 -4.70
CA LEU A 254 1.55 13.99 -5.16
C LEU A 254 2.86 14.50 -5.77
N LEU A 255 3.95 14.39 -5.04
CA LEU A 255 5.28 14.84 -5.48
C LEU A 255 5.81 13.99 -6.63
N GLY A 256 5.88 12.67 -6.41
CA GLY A 256 6.42 11.73 -7.39
C GLY A 256 5.59 11.72 -8.67
N GLY A 257 4.25 11.74 -8.57
CA GLY A 257 3.35 11.79 -9.72
C GLY A 257 3.56 13.03 -10.57
N THR A 258 3.75 14.19 -9.93
CA THR A 258 4.04 15.43 -10.65
C THR A 258 5.40 15.37 -11.37
N LEU A 259 6.43 14.82 -10.72
CA LEU A 259 7.76 14.70 -11.30
C LEU A 259 7.76 13.71 -12.47
N VAL A 260 7.14 12.54 -12.31
CA VAL A 260 7.01 11.53 -13.37
C VAL A 260 6.20 12.06 -14.56
N ALA A 261 5.10 12.78 -14.32
CA ALA A 261 4.32 13.43 -15.37
C ALA A 261 5.15 14.44 -16.17
N ASN A 262 6.16 15.05 -15.56
CA ASN A 262 7.12 15.92 -16.20
C ASN A 262 8.36 15.18 -16.77
N ARG A 263 8.28 13.85 -16.92
CA ARG A 263 9.32 12.98 -17.47
C ARG A 263 10.63 12.97 -16.67
N MET A 264 10.55 13.23 -15.38
CA MET A 264 11.69 13.12 -14.48
C MET A 264 11.74 11.72 -13.87
N GLU A 265 12.93 11.20 -13.70
CA GLU A 265 13.14 9.98 -12.92
C GLU A 265 13.07 10.33 -11.44
N VAL A 266 12.19 9.67 -10.71
CA VAL A 266 12.06 9.84 -9.26
C VAL A 266 12.77 8.69 -8.56
N VAL A 267 13.75 9.02 -7.73
CA VAL A 267 14.44 8.04 -6.90
C VAL A 267 13.94 8.19 -5.46
N ILE A 268 13.22 7.20 -4.96
CA ILE A 268 12.74 7.20 -3.58
C ILE A 268 13.66 6.32 -2.73
N VAL A 269 14.29 6.93 -1.74
CA VAL A 269 15.10 6.21 -0.76
C VAL A 269 14.23 5.95 0.46
N GLY A 270 13.93 4.68 0.69
CA GLY A 270 13.09 4.27 1.81
C GLY A 270 13.81 4.33 3.16
N PRO A 271 13.08 4.19 4.27
CA PRO A 271 13.65 4.13 5.62
C PRO A 271 14.54 2.89 5.82
N ASP A 272 14.43 1.89 4.95
CA ASP A 272 15.30 0.71 4.86
C ASP A 272 16.65 1.01 4.18
N GLY A 273 16.85 2.23 3.66
CA GLY A 273 18.02 2.63 2.91
C GLY A 273 18.05 2.12 1.46
N VAL A 274 17.00 1.44 1.01
CA VAL A 274 16.89 0.93 -0.36
C VAL A 274 16.38 2.04 -1.27
N SER A 275 17.09 2.25 -2.38
CA SER A 275 16.69 3.21 -3.42
C SER A 275 15.81 2.51 -4.46
N ARG A 276 14.68 3.12 -4.77
CA ARG A 276 13.71 2.67 -5.77
C ARG A 276 13.54 3.77 -6.80
N SER A 277 13.82 3.48 -8.06
CA SER A 277 13.64 4.45 -9.14
C SER A 277 12.29 4.22 -9.84
N ALA A 278 11.65 5.31 -10.24
CA ALA A 278 10.40 5.31 -10.96
C ALA A 278 10.44 6.29 -12.13
N LYS A 279 10.12 5.82 -13.32
CA LYS A 279 10.01 6.60 -14.57
C LYS A 279 8.59 6.63 -15.10
N SER A 280 7.72 5.81 -14.54
CA SER A 280 6.29 5.70 -14.86
C SER A 280 5.44 5.78 -13.60
N GLU A 281 4.15 6.09 -13.76
CA GLU A 281 3.19 6.11 -12.66
C GLU A 281 3.04 4.72 -12.01
N GLU A 282 3.19 3.65 -12.78
CA GLU A 282 3.10 2.28 -12.29
C GLU A 282 4.30 1.92 -11.41
N GLU A 283 5.52 2.21 -11.88
CA GLU A 283 6.75 2.03 -11.09
C GLU A 283 6.73 2.87 -9.82
N LEU A 284 6.17 4.10 -9.90
CA LEU A 284 6.01 4.97 -8.75
C LEU A 284 5.02 4.38 -7.74
N ALA A 285 3.90 3.85 -8.20
CA ALA A 285 2.93 3.18 -7.35
C ALA A 285 3.55 1.99 -6.63
N ASP A 286 4.34 1.17 -7.34
CA ASP A 286 5.08 0.05 -6.75
C ASP A 286 6.05 0.51 -5.66
N ALA A 287 6.86 1.53 -5.96
CA ALA A 287 7.82 2.09 -5.03
C ALA A 287 7.14 2.63 -3.76
N ILE A 288 6.02 3.34 -3.89
CA ILE A 288 5.24 3.85 -2.76
C ILE A 288 4.71 2.71 -1.91
N MET A 289 4.15 1.67 -2.53
CA MET A 289 3.59 0.53 -1.80
C MET A 289 4.67 -0.27 -1.06
N GLU A 290 5.83 -0.46 -1.65
CA GLU A 290 6.95 -1.13 -0.97
C GLU A 290 7.46 -0.33 0.24
N ILE A 291 7.54 0.98 0.12
CA ILE A 291 7.97 1.85 1.22
C ILE A 291 6.94 1.87 2.35
N SER A 292 5.65 1.78 2.03
CA SER A 292 4.59 1.73 3.03
C SER A 292 4.70 0.52 3.97
N VAL A 293 5.26 -0.59 3.49
CA VAL A 293 5.56 -1.79 4.31
C VAL A 293 6.86 -1.62 5.09
N ALA A 294 7.89 -1.07 4.45
CA ALA A 294 9.20 -0.86 5.07
C ALA A 294 9.17 0.15 6.23
N GLY A 295 8.14 1.00 6.26
CA GLY A 295 7.93 2.05 7.27
C GLY A 295 7.75 1.58 8.71
N THR A 296 8.03 0.33 9.02
CA THR A 296 7.88 -0.22 10.36
C THR A 296 9.14 -0.17 11.21
N ALA A 297 10.31 0.09 10.62
CA ALA A 297 11.57 0.13 11.31
C ALA A 297 12.11 1.57 11.37
N PRO A 298 12.53 2.08 12.54
CA PRO A 298 13.20 3.37 12.63
C PRO A 298 14.51 3.29 11.84
N ALA A 299 14.74 4.28 10.98
CA ALA A 299 15.95 4.38 10.18
C ALA A 299 17.17 4.54 11.10
N ARG A 300 17.99 3.51 11.21
CA ARG A 300 19.29 3.53 11.91
C ARG A 300 20.44 3.81 10.94
N GLY A 301 20.29 4.69 10.00
CA GLY A 301 21.31 4.97 8.99
C GLY A 301 21.60 6.44 8.80
N LYS A 302 22.84 6.77 8.37
CA LYS A 302 23.15 8.14 7.93
C LYS A 302 22.28 8.45 6.71
N ILE A 303 21.45 9.49 6.82
CA ILE A 303 20.65 10.02 5.73
C ILE A 303 21.62 10.41 4.60
N ARG A 304 21.49 9.74 3.47
CA ARG A 304 22.24 10.08 2.26
C ARG A 304 21.25 10.60 1.22
N THR A 305 21.30 11.88 0.96
CA THR A 305 20.65 12.46 -0.20
C THR A 305 21.56 12.31 -1.41
N VAL A 306 21.03 11.79 -2.49
CA VAL A 306 21.77 11.63 -3.75
C VAL A 306 21.27 12.69 -4.74
N GLY A 307 22.08 13.71 -5.02
CA GLY A 307 21.75 14.74 -6.01
C GLY A 307 20.71 15.77 -5.52
N LEU A 308 19.92 16.30 -6.44
CA LEU A 308 18.82 17.22 -6.16
C LEU A 308 17.70 16.44 -5.48
N GLY A 309 17.28 16.86 -4.30
CA GLY A 309 16.28 16.07 -3.59
C GLY A 309 15.65 16.76 -2.40
N ILE A 310 14.64 16.11 -1.86
CA ILE A 310 13.88 16.52 -0.70
C ILE A 310 13.89 15.41 0.35
N ILE A 311 13.79 15.77 1.61
CA ILE A 311 13.63 14.84 2.70
C ILE A 311 12.17 14.87 3.14
N MET A 312 11.56 13.68 3.22
CA MET A 312 10.24 13.48 3.79
C MET A 312 10.38 12.87 5.18
N ALA A 313 10.10 13.64 6.19
CA ALA A 313 10.17 13.24 7.59
C ALA A 313 8.79 12.80 8.07
N VAL A 314 8.64 11.54 8.46
CA VAL A 314 7.37 10.93 8.88
C VAL A 314 7.39 10.66 10.37
N GLY A 315 6.43 11.22 11.11
CA GLY A 315 6.38 11.11 12.57
C GLY A 315 7.34 12.07 13.29
N ASP A 316 7.49 11.86 14.59
CA ASP A 316 8.29 12.73 15.45
C ASP A 316 9.76 12.29 15.43
N LEU A 317 10.65 13.16 14.94
CA LEU A 317 12.09 12.91 14.87
C LEU A 317 12.82 13.43 16.12
N PRO A 318 13.89 12.76 16.54
CA PRO A 318 14.75 13.25 17.62
C PRO A 318 15.47 14.55 17.22
N ARG A 319 15.79 15.39 18.22
CA ARG A 319 16.35 16.76 18.01
C ARG A 319 17.68 16.78 17.26
N ASP A 320 18.50 15.79 17.46
CA ASP A 320 19.80 15.62 16.80
C ASP A 320 19.65 15.35 15.29
N GLU A 321 18.66 14.58 14.89
CA GLU A 321 18.33 14.37 13.49
C GLU A 321 17.74 15.62 12.85
N LEU A 322 16.87 16.34 13.57
CA LEU A 322 16.32 17.62 13.10
C LEU A 322 17.40 18.67 12.79
N SER A 323 18.47 18.73 13.60
CA SER A 323 19.57 19.64 13.36
C SER A 323 20.34 19.33 12.07
N TYR A 324 20.42 18.08 11.69
CA TYR A 324 21.04 17.63 10.44
C TYR A 324 20.15 17.93 9.23
N LEU A 325 18.83 17.76 9.39
CA LEU A 325 17.85 17.97 8.32
C LEU A 325 17.75 19.44 7.89
N GLY A 326 18.03 20.40 8.77
CA GLY A 326 17.94 21.83 8.47
C GLY A 326 18.83 22.35 7.33
N ARG A 327 19.62 21.47 6.71
CA ARG A 327 20.43 21.77 5.52
C ARG A 327 19.73 21.40 4.20
N TYR A 328 18.60 20.74 4.26
CA TYR A 328 17.86 20.22 3.10
C TYR A 328 16.41 20.69 3.14
N PRO A 329 15.75 20.78 1.99
CA PRO A 329 14.30 20.94 1.96
C PRO A 329 13.62 19.75 2.66
N VAL A 330 12.76 20.01 3.64
CA VAL A 330 12.11 18.97 4.44
C VAL A 330 10.61 19.13 4.41
N ILE A 331 9.89 18.03 4.12
CA ILE A 331 8.46 17.93 4.30
C ILE A 331 8.19 17.08 5.54
N PHE A 332 7.50 17.63 6.50
CA PHE A 332 7.05 16.92 7.69
C PHE A 332 5.67 16.32 7.48
N VAL A 333 5.54 15.02 7.73
CA VAL A 333 4.31 14.28 7.53
C VAL A 333 3.85 13.66 8.84
N GLY A 334 2.65 14.00 9.29
CA GLY A 334 2.03 13.38 10.47
C GLY A 334 2.73 13.65 11.80
N THR A 335 3.47 14.76 11.94
CA THR A 335 4.16 15.14 13.18
C THR A 335 3.18 15.73 14.20
N LYS A 336 3.45 15.54 15.52
CA LYS A 336 2.67 16.17 16.61
C LYS A 336 3.20 17.54 16.98
N SER A 337 4.50 17.73 16.87
CA SER A 337 5.19 18.96 17.25
C SER A 337 5.20 19.93 16.08
N ARG A 338 4.81 21.18 16.35
CA ARG A 338 5.08 22.26 15.39
C ARG A 338 6.57 22.46 15.34
N HIS A 339 7.18 22.01 14.26
CA HIS A 339 8.57 22.34 13.98
C HIS A 339 8.66 23.83 13.58
N PRO A 340 9.72 24.53 13.96
CA PRO A 340 9.94 25.87 13.45
C PRO A 340 10.03 25.76 11.92
N VAL A 341 9.06 26.37 11.25
CA VAL A 341 8.99 26.40 9.78
C VAL A 341 10.07 27.39 9.33
N ASP A 342 11.26 26.89 9.05
CA ASP A 342 12.27 27.61 8.32
C ASP A 342 11.87 27.69 6.84
N ARG A 343 12.55 28.55 6.07
CA ARG A 343 12.28 28.75 4.63
C ARG A 343 12.21 27.45 3.80
N TYR A 344 12.75 26.36 4.33
CA TYR A 344 12.91 25.06 3.66
C TYR A 344 12.13 23.91 4.32
N SER A 345 11.25 24.18 5.26
CA SER A 345 10.46 23.14 5.92
C SER A 345 8.97 23.41 5.84
N MET A 346 8.17 22.38 5.67
CA MET A 346 6.74 22.45 5.54
C MET A 346 6.05 21.24 6.18
N ASP A 347 4.95 21.49 6.89
CA ASP A 347 4.08 20.43 7.40
C ASP A 347 3.06 20.02 6.33
N PHE A 348 3.00 18.73 6.01
CA PHE A 348 1.99 18.16 5.12
C PHE A 348 0.83 17.59 5.94
N THR A 349 -0.34 18.18 5.79
CA THR A 349 -1.55 17.79 6.52
C THR A 349 -2.58 17.08 5.64
N GLY A 350 -2.31 16.93 4.35
CA GLY A 350 -3.18 16.30 3.36
C GLY A 350 -4.02 17.27 2.52
N ASP A 351 -4.23 18.50 3.01
CA ASP A 351 -5.03 19.54 2.34
C ASP A 351 -4.20 20.65 1.67
N GLU A 352 -2.88 20.45 1.62
CA GLU A 352 -1.96 21.49 1.20
C GLU A 352 -1.82 21.60 -0.32
N ASP A 353 -1.73 22.85 -0.79
CA ASP A 353 -1.55 23.15 -2.20
C ASP A 353 -0.18 22.67 -2.70
N LEU A 354 -0.19 21.73 -3.66
CA LEU A 354 1.01 21.20 -4.31
C LEU A 354 1.93 22.32 -4.85
N SER A 355 1.35 23.41 -5.33
CA SER A 355 2.11 24.55 -5.84
C SER A 355 3.05 25.17 -4.80
N ARG A 356 2.68 25.11 -3.51
CA ARG A 356 3.46 25.61 -2.39
C ARG A 356 4.64 24.67 -2.07
N ILE A 357 4.38 23.34 -2.08
CA ILE A 357 5.42 22.32 -1.86
C ILE A 357 6.47 22.40 -2.98
N LEU A 358 6.01 22.39 -4.23
CA LEU A 358 6.89 22.52 -5.38
C LEU A 358 7.62 23.87 -5.38
N GLY A 359 6.96 24.96 -5.00
CA GLY A 359 7.58 26.29 -4.87
C GLY A 359 8.72 26.32 -3.87
N MET A 360 8.60 25.60 -2.74
CA MET A 360 9.66 25.46 -1.74
C MET A 360 10.87 24.65 -2.27
N VAL A 361 10.58 23.52 -2.91
CA VAL A 361 11.61 22.62 -3.47
C VAL A 361 12.43 23.33 -4.56
N LEU A 362 11.77 24.25 -5.28
CA LEU A 362 12.32 24.93 -6.45
C LEU A 362 12.95 26.31 -6.13
N ALA A 363 12.72 26.83 -4.92
CA ALA A 363 13.28 28.11 -4.46
C ALA A 363 14.60 27.96 -3.68
N GLY A 364 14.95 26.73 -3.29
CA GLY A 364 16.22 26.38 -2.62
C GLY A 364 17.24 25.88 -3.58
#